data_39a1dc2d602571c2ff4ecc237a3b3406
#
_entry.id   39a1dc2d602571c2ff4ecc237a3b3406
#
_cell.length_a   1.000
_cell.length_b   1.000
_cell.length_c   1.000
_cell.angle_alpha   90.00
_cell.angle_beta   90.00
_cell.angle_gamma   90.00
#
_symmetry.space_group_name_H-M   'P 1'
#
loop_
_entity.id
_entity.type
_entity.pdbx_description
1 polymer ?
#
loop_
_entity_poly.entity_id
_entity_poly.type
_entity_poly.pdbx_seq_one_letter_code
_entity_poly.pdbx_strand_id
1 'polypeptide(L)'
;LTDYYSAAQYEAEVMKKLEELYKEHEVVVLTGGSMMYVDAICKGIDDIPTVDAETRELMLQRYEEEGLEQLCKELKLLDPEYYNIVDLKNPKRVIHALEICYMTGQTYTSFRTRSTKERPFHIIKVGLTRDREELYDRINRRVDIMMQDGLLEEARSVYAYKHLNSLNTVGYKELFKYFDGEWTLPFAIEKIKQNTRIYSRKQTTWYRRDEDI
;
A
#
# COMPACT_ATOMS: atom_id res chain seq x y z
N LEU A 1 11.81 8.37 6.13
CA LEU A 1 11.92 6.97 5.65
C LEU A 1 11.63 5.95 6.74
N THR A 2 12.07 6.25 7.97
CA THR A 2 12.00 5.34 9.12
C THR A 2 10.67 5.37 9.86
N ASP A 3 9.89 6.42 9.69
CA ASP A 3 8.62 6.58 10.38
C ASP A 3 7.57 5.60 9.84
N TYR A 4 6.83 5.00 10.74
CA TYR A 4 5.67 4.20 10.35
C TYR A 4 4.56 5.13 9.86
N TYR A 5 4.05 4.86 8.66
CA TYR A 5 2.97 5.63 8.08
C TYR A 5 1.91 4.70 7.48
N SER A 6 0.70 4.80 8.00
CA SER A 6 -0.42 3.95 7.61
C SER A 6 -1.48 4.71 6.82
N ALA A 7 -2.38 3.95 6.17
CA ALA A 7 -3.53 4.56 5.49
C ALA A 7 -4.51 5.23 6.49
N ALA A 8 -4.57 4.78 7.74
CA ALA A 8 -5.35 5.41 8.80
C ALA A 8 -4.75 6.76 9.24
N GLN A 9 -3.40 6.83 9.36
CA GLN A 9 -2.73 8.10 9.61
C GLN A 9 -2.94 9.08 8.45
N TYR A 10 -2.82 8.60 7.21
CA TYR A 10 -3.12 9.40 6.03
C TYR A 10 -4.55 9.94 6.05
N GLU A 11 -5.56 9.10 6.38
CA GLU A 11 -6.95 9.53 6.53
C GLU A 11 -7.05 10.67 7.55
N ALA A 12 -6.52 10.48 8.74
CA ALA A 12 -6.60 11.47 9.81
C ALA A 12 -5.95 12.82 9.43
N GLU A 13 -4.75 12.78 8.85
CA GLU A 13 -4.04 13.98 8.42
C GLU A 13 -4.76 14.73 7.28
N VAL A 14 -5.24 13.99 6.28
CA VAL A 14 -5.95 14.60 5.14
C VAL A 14 -7.30 15.14 5.58
N MET A 15 -8.05 14.46 6.45
CA MET A 15 -9.31 14.98 6.99
C MET A 15 -9.10 16.29 7.73
N LYS A 16 -8.08 16.38 8.58
CA LYS A 16 -7.70 17.62 9.25
C LYS A 16 -7.34 18.72 8.24
N LYS A 17 -6.58 18.36 7.20
CA LYS A 17 -6.20 19.34 6.15
C LYS A 17 -7.40 19.82 5.35
N LEU A 18 -8.37 18.95 5.07
CA LEU A 18 -9.62 19.33 4.39
C LEU A 18 -10.45 20.28 5.24
N GLU A 19 -10.53 20.08 6.57
CA GLU A 19 -11.21 21.01 7.48
C GLU A 19 -10.59 22.43 7.43
N GLU A 20 -9.25 22.52 7.31
CA GLU A 20 -8.56 23.80 7.14
C GLU A 20 -8.89 24.43 5.79
N LEU A 21 -8.79 23.66 4.71
CA LEU A 21 -8.99 24.17 3.35
C LEU A 21 -10.44 24.61 3.09
N TYR A 22 -11.43 23.90 3.63
CA TYR A 22 -12.83 24.27 3.48
C TYR A 22 -13.24 25.53 4.23
N LYS A 23 -12.38 26.09 5.08
CA LYS A 23 -12.62 27.44 5.65
C LYS A 23 -12.45 28.55 4.62
N GLU A 24 -11.66 28.31 3.59
CA GLU A 24 -11.29 29.32 2.59
C GLU A 24 -11.75 28.95 1.17
N HIS A 25 -12.07 27.66 0.92
CA HIS A 25 -12.39 27.15 -0.40
C HIS A 25 -13.65 26.30 -0.39
N GLU A 26 -14.56 26.57 -1.32
CA GLU A 26 -15.77 25.76 -1.51
C GLU A 26 -15.50 24.40 -2.18
N VAL A 27 -14.40 24.31 -2.97
CA VAL A 27 -13.99 23.12 -3.69
C VAL A 27 -12.53 22.83 -3.44
N VAL A 28 -12.23 21.59 -3.07
CA VAL A 28 -10.85 21.08 -2.89
C VAL A 28 -10.64 19.91 -3.83
N VAL A 29 -9.52 19.91 -4.55
CA VAL A 29 -9.16 18.82 -5.47
C VAL A 29 -8.15 17.90 -4.82
N LEU A 30 -8.52 16.62 -4.63
CA LEU A 30 -7.60 15.55 -4.25
C LEU A 30 -7.18 14.79 -5.51
N THR A 31 -5.88 14.76 -5.80
CA THR A 31 -5.35 14.04 -6.96
C THR A 31 -4.36 12.97 -6.55
N GLY A 32 -4.41 11.82 -7.20
CA GLY A 32 -3.48 10.73 -6.92
C GLY A 32 -3.92 9.40 -7.54
N GLY A 33 -3.10 8.37 -7.33
CA GLY A 33 -3.33 7.04 -7.88
C GLY A 33 -3.14 5.91 -6.87
N SER A 34 -2.91 6.21 -5.59
CA SER A 34 -2.85 5.21 -4.53
C SER A 34 -4.27 4.81 -4.13
N MET A 35 -4.69 3.65 -4.58
CA MET A 35 -6.06 3.13 -4.41
C MET A 35 -6.50 3.13 -2.94
N MET A 36 -5.67 2.63 -2.03
CA MET A 36 -5.98 2.60 -0.61
C MET A 36 -6.12 3.99 0.01
N TYR A 37 -5.31 4.95 -0.41
CA TYR A 37 -5.38 6.31 0.10
C TYR A 37 -6.62 7.05 -0.40
N VAL A 38 -6.99 6.84 -1.67
CA VAL A 38 -8.25 7.39 -2.20
C VAL A 38 -9.45 6.80 -1.48
N ASP A 39 -9.49 5.46 -1.31
CA ASP A 39 -10.57 4.82 -0.55
C ASP A 39 -10.61 5.26 0.92
N ALA A 40 -9.44 5.47 1.56
CA ALA A 40 -9.36 5.99 2.92
C ALA A 40 -10.08 7.33 3.09
N ILE A 41 -9.94 8.24 2.13
CA ILE A 41 -10.61 9.53 2.18
C ILE A 41 -12.09 9.41 1.77
N CYS A 42 -12.39 8.64 0.72
CA CYS A 42 -13.74 8.55 0.19
C CYS A 42 -14.69 7.70 1.05
N LYS A 43 -14.18 6.60 1.59
CA LYS A 43 -14.98 5.58 2.30
C LYS A 43 -14.64 5.48 3.79
N GLY A 44 -13.44 5.91 4.16
CA GLY A 44 -12.88 5.66 5.48
C GLY A 44 -12.16 4.32 5.56
N ILE A 45 -11.39 4.16 6.62
CA ILE A 45 -10.71 2.91 6.98
C ILE A 45 -11.22 2.44 8.32
N ASP A 46 -11.31 1.12 8.48
CA ASP A 46 -11.63 0.50 9.78
C ASP A 46 -10.61 0.94 10.84
N ASP A 47 -11.07 1.20 12.04
CA ASP A 47 -10.25 1.62 13.17
C ASP A 47 -9.51 0.42 13.78
N ILE A 48 -8.56 -0.11 13.03
CA ILE A 48 -7.71 -1.23 13.47
C ILE A 48 -6.56 -0.65 14.30
N PRO A 49 -6.32 -1.16 15.53
CA PRO A 49 -5.24 -0.69 16.38
C PRO A 49 -3.88 -0.77 15.69
N THR A 50 -3.02 0.22 15.94
CA THR A 50 -1.64 0.17 15.46
C THR A 50 -0.86 -0.88 16.24
N VAL A 51 -0.23 -1.80 15.56
CA VAL A 51 0.57 -2.84 16.19
C VAL A 51 1.84 -2.24 16.79
N ASP A 52 2.08 -2.53 18.06
CA ASP A 52 3.31 -2.12 18.76
C ASP A 52 4.55 -2.88 18.22
N ALA A 53 5.73 -2.35 18.50
CA ALA A 53 6.98 -2.89 17.98
C ALA A 53 7.29 -4.29 18.55
N GLU A 54 6.98 -4.51 19.83
CA GLU A 54 7.25 -5.78 20.53
C GLU A 54 6.40 -6.92 19.96
N THR A 55 5.10 -6.70 19.78
CA THR A 55 4.20 -7.69 19.17
C THR A 55 4.63 -8.01 17.74
N ARG A 56 5.05 -6.99 16.99
CA ARG A 56 5.51 -7.17 15.61
C ARG A 56 6.78 -8.01 15.54
N GLU A 57 7.76 -7.72 16.37
CA GLU A 57 9.02 -8.46 16.43
C GLU A 57 8.79 -9.91 16.84
N LEU A 58 7.98 -10.15 17.85
CA LEU A 58 7.57 -11.47 18.28
C LEU A 58 6.95 -12.28 17.13
N MET A 59 6.00 -11.69 16.40
CA MET A 59 5.31 -12.41 15.31
C MET A 59 6.20 -12.67 14.11
N LEU A 60 7.16 -11.78 13.81
CA LEU A 60 8.16 -12.03 12.78
C LEU A 60 9.12 -13.15 13.17
N GLN A 61 9.60 -13.17 14.41
CA GLN A 61 10.44 -14.25 14.92
C GLN A 61 9.69 -15.59 14.85
N ARG A 62 8.44 -15.64 15.30
CA ARG A 62 7.63 -16.84 15.21
C ARG A 62 7.43 -17.31 13.76
N TYR A 63 7.25 -16.38 12.84
CA TYR A 63 7.17 -16.72 11.42
C TYR A 63 8.45 -17.38 10.89
N GLU A 64 9.61 -16.91 11.31
CA GLU A 64 10.91 -17.49 10.94
C GLU A 64 11.13 -18.87 11.57
N GLU A 65 10.73 -19.07 12.82
CA GLU A 65 10.93 -20.31 13.58
C GLU A 65 9.89 -21.39 13.25
N GLU A 66 8.61 -21.02 13.19
CA GLU A 66 7.48 -21.97 13.09
C GLU A 66 6.94 -22.10 11.65
N GLY A 67 7.16 -21.10 10.80
CA GLY A 67 6.68 -21.04 9.43
C GLY A 67 5.21 -20.64 9.30
N LEU A 68 4.80 -20.33 8.06
CA LEU A 68 3.47 -19.82 7.74
C LEU A 68 2.35 -20.80 8.08
N GLU A 69 2.59 -22.12 7.88
CA GLU A 69 1.56 -23.14 8.09
C GLU A 69 1.11 -23.19 9.55
N GLN A 70 2.03 -23.09 10.49
CA GLN A 70 1.71 -23.11 11.92
C GLN A 70 0.93 -21.87 12.31
N LEU A 71 1.35 -20.69 11.83
CA LEU A 71 0.61 -19.44 12.05
C LEU A 71 -0.81 -19.48 11.46
N CYS A 72 -1.00 -20.12 10.32
CA CYS A 72 -2.33 -20.33 9.75
C CYS A 72 -3.22 -21.22 10.64
N LYS A 73 -2.65 -22.28 11.23
CA LYS A 73 -3.40 -23.15 12.19
C LYS A 73 -3.85 -22.35 13.39
N GLU A 74 -3.00 -21.49 13.91
CA GLU A 74 -3.31 -20.63 15.04
C GLU A 74 -4.36 -19.58 14.70
N LEU A 75 -4.23 -18.92 13.54
CA LEU A 75 -5.25 -17.99 13.07
C LEU A 75 -6.63 -18.64 12.95
N LYS A 76 -6.68 -19.91 12.54
CA LYS A 76 -7.92 -20.68 12.49
C LYS A 76 -8.58 -20.86 13.86
N LEU A 77 -7.78 -20.92 14.93
CA LEU A 77 -8.29 -21.05 16.30
C LEU A 77 -8.71 -19.68 16.89
N LEU A 78 -7.92 -18.64 16.63
CA LEU A 78 -8.14 -17.32 17.21
C LEU A 78 -9.20 -16.51 16.45
N ASP A 79 -9.23 -16.61 15.11
CA ASP A 79 -10.17 -15.91 14.23
C ASP A 79 -10.59 -16.80 13.06
N PRO A 80 -11.47 -17.77 13.27
CA PRO A 80 -11.95 -18.69 12.22
C PRO A 80 -12.63 -17.97 11.05
N GLU A 81 -13.28 -16.86 11.33
CA GLU A 81 -13.97 -16.07 10.31
C GLU A 81 -12.97 -15.43 9.34
N TYR A 82 -11.92 -14.79 9.87
CA TYR A 82 -10.88 -14.23 9.03
C TYR A 82 -10.07 -15.30 8.30
N TYR A 83 -9.78 -16.42 8.96
CA TYR A 83 -9.09 -17.54 8.35
C TYR A 83 -9.78 -18.03 7.07
N ASN A 84 -11.11 -18.07 7.03
CA ASN A 84 -11.87 -18.55 5.89
C ASN A 84 -11.86 -17.58 4.68
N ILE A 85 -11.47 -16.33 4.86
CA ILE A 85 -11.52 -15.30 3.81
C ILE A 85 -10.15 -14.75 3.43
N VAL A 86 -9.13 -14.93 4.29
CA VAL A 86 -7.79 -14.44 4.03
C VAL A 86 -7.07 -15.32 2.99
N ASP A 87 -6.21 -14.68 2.19
CA ASP A 87 -5.24 -15.42 1.38
C ASP A 87 -4.15 -16.01 2.30
N LEU A 88 -4.28 -17.29 2.63
CA LEU A 88 -3.35 -18.01 3.51
C LEU A 88 -1.92 -18.13 2.94
N LYS A 89 -1.72 -17.85 1.65
CA LYS A 89 -0.38 -17.79 1.02
C LYS A 89 0.28 -16.41 1.20
N ASN A 90 -0.42 -15.46 1.80
CA ASN A 90 0.08 -14.13 2.06
C ASN A 90 0.51 -13.98 3.53
N PRO A 91 1.80 -14.18 3.87
CA PRO A 91 2.27 -14.16 5.26
C PRO A 91 1.99 -12.81 5.93
N LYS A 92 2.10 -11.69 5.21
CA LYS A 92 1.85 -10.37 5.79
C LYS A 92 0.42 -10.21 6.32
N ARG A 93 -0.57 -10.81 5.65
CA ARG A 93 -1.96 -10.73 6.09
C ARG A 93 -2.25 -11.67 7.27
N VAL A 94 -1.67 -12.86 7.25
CA VAL A 94 -1.80 -13.82 8.35
C VAL A 94 -1.15 -13.27 9.62
N ILE A 95 0.09 -12.82 9.51
CA ILE A 95 0.86 -12.23 10.61
C ILE A 95 0.12 -11.02 11.18
N HIS A 96 -0.32 -10.08 10.34
CA HIS A 96 -1.00 -8.88 10.82
C HIS A 96 -2.30 -9.20 11.58
N ALA A 97 -3.07 -10.19 11.15
CA ALA A 97 -4.25 -10.61 11.88
C ALA A 97 -3.91 -11.19 13.25
N LEU A 98 -2.87 -12.00 13.33
CA LEU A 98 -2.38 -12.55 14.59
C LEU A 98 -1.81 -11.46 15.51
N GLU A 99 -1.05 -10.50 14.99
CA GLU A 99 -0.56 -9.33 15.73
C GLU A 99 -1.72 -8.64 16.47
N ILE A 100 -2.81 -8.37 15.76
CA ILE A 100 -4.00 -7.74 16.36
C ILE A 100 -4.66 -8.64 17.40
N CYS A 101 -4.81 -9.93 17.12
CA CYS A 101 -5.39 -10.87 18.09
C CYS A 101 -4.57 -10.93 19.39
N TYR A 102 -3.24 -11.00 19.26
CA TYR A 102 -2.35 -11.06 20.43
C TYR A 102 -2.33 -9.77 21.24
N MET A 103 -2.24 -8.63 20.55
CA MET A 103 -2.17 -7.33 21.20
C MET A 103 -3.47 -6.95 21.91
N THR A 104 -4.61 -7.30 21.33
CA THR A 104 -5.93 -6.83 21.81
C THR A 104 -6.74 -7.87 22.58
N GLY A 105 -6.41 -9.15 22.42
CA GLY A 105 -7.24 -10.25 22.92
C GLY A 105 -8.57 -10.41 22.16
N GLN A 106 -8.76 -9.71 21.04
CA GLN A 106 -9.97 -9.75 20.20
C GLN A 106 -9.64 -10.30 18.81
N THR A 107 -10.65 -10.78 18.10
CA THR A 107 -10.48 -11.24 16.71
C THR A 107 -10.17 -10.05 15.80
N TYR A 108 -9.33 -10.26 14.79
CA TYR A 108 -9.10 -9.26 13.75
C TYR A 108 -10.39 -8.90 13.00
N THR A 109 -11.28 -9.90 12.83
CA THR A 109 -12.61 -9.72 12.22
C THR A 109 -13.44 -8.67 12.94
N SER A 110 -13.37 -8.59 14.28
CA SER A 110 -14.16 -7.62 15.07
C SER A 110 -13.83 -6.15 14.74
N PHE A 111 -12.60 -5.88 14.30
CA PHE A 111 -12.18 -4.54 13.86
C PHE A 111 -12.51 -4.26 12.38
N ARG A 112 -12.83 -5.29 11.59
CA ARG A 112 -13.13 -5.16 10.16
C ARG A 112 -14.61 -4.92 9.93
N THR A 113 -15.08 -3.75 10.30
CA THR A 113 -16.50 -3.37 10.18
C THR A 113 -16.92 -3.19 8.74
N ARG A 114 -15.99 -2.83 7.85
CA ARG A 114 -16.23 -2.47 6.44
C ARG A 114 -17.30 -1.37 6.29
N SER A 115 -17.48 -0.58 7.32
CA SER A 115 -18.43 0.51 7.32
C SER A 115 -17.86 1.68 6.51
N THR A 116 -18.71 2.31 5.70
CA THR A 116 -18.35 3.59 5.07
C THR A 116 -18.57 4.70 6.11
N LYS A 117 -17.51 5.45 6.40
CA LYS A 117 -17.59 6.62 7.29
C LYS A 117 -18.28 7.77 6.54
N GLU A 118 -19.26 8.42 7.18
CA GLU A 118 -19.85 9.64 6.64
C GLU A 118 -18.81 10.77 6.55
N ARG A 119 -18.89 11.54 5.46
CA ARG A 119 -18.00 12.69 5.24
C ARG A 119 -18.79 14.00 5.33
N PRO A 120 -18.24 15.04 5.96
CA PRO A 120 -18.92 16.34 6.08
C PRO A 120 -18.88 17.15 4.77
N PHE A 121 -18.59 16.53 3.64
CA PHE A 121 -18.49 17.15 2.32
C PHE A 121 -18.98 16.20 1.23
N HIS A 122 -19.39 16.77 0.10
CA HIS A 122 -19.77 16.00 -1.08
C HIS A 122 -18.54 15.55 -1.87
N ILE A 123 -18.52 14.27 -2.29
CA ILE A 123 -17.41 13.68 -3.04
C ILE A 123 -17.83 13.50 -4.50
N ILE A 124 -17.07 14.12 -5.41
CA ILE A 124 -17.19 13.90 -6.85
C ILE A 124 -15.94 13.15 -7.30
N LYS A 125 -16.12 11.94 -7.82
CA LYS A 125 -15.02 11.09 -8.30
C LYS A 125 -14.87 11.24 -9.80
N VAL A 126 -13.66 11.52 -10.26
CA VAL A 126 -13.33 11.65 -11.69
C VAL A 126 -12.16 10.72 -12.02
N GLY A 127 -12.42 9.71 -12.82
CA GLY A 127 -11.43 8.76 -13.32
C GLY A 127 -10.88 9.19 -14.68
N LEU A 128 -9.55 9.35 -14.80
CA LEU A 128 -8.89 9.60 -16.07
C LEU A 128 -8.50 8.28 -16.75
N THR A 129 -8.93 8.09 -17.97
CA THR A 129 -8.59 6.91 -18.76
C THR A 129 -7.92 7.28 -20.08
N ARG A 130 -7.15 6.35 -20.64
CA ARG A 130 -6.53 6.44 -21.95
C ARG A 130 -6.56 5.08 -22.63
N ASP A 131 -6.38 5.10 -23.96
CA ASP A 131 -6.07 3.87 -24.69
C ASP A 131 -4.85 3.16 -24.07
N ARG A 132 -4.90 1.83 -24.06
CA ARG A 132 -3.90 1.00 -23.38
C ARG A 132 -2.50 1.16 -23.97
N GLU A 133 -2.42 1.26 -25.29
CA GLU A 133 -1.12 1.36 -25.99
C GLU A 133 -0.51 2.73 -25.71
N GLU A 134 -1.31 3.79 -25.81
CA GLU A 134 -0.88 5.14 -25.48
C GLU A 134 -0.42 5.24 -24.01
N LEU A 135 -1.17 4.65 -23.09
CA LEU A 135 -0.80 4.64 -21.65
C LEU A 135 0.54 3.95 -21.43
N TYR A 136 0.76 2.81 -22.09
CA TYR A 136 2.01 2.05 -21.94
C TYR A 136 3.20 2.78 -22.53
N ASP A 137 3.03 3.44 -23.65
CA ASP A 137 4.06 4.26 -24.25
C ASP A 137 4.45 5.45 -23.36
N ARG A 138 3.45 6.13 -22.79
CA ARG A 138 3.69 7.20 -21.82
C ARG A 138 4.42 6.71 -20.57
N ILE A 139 4.04 5.54 -20.05
CA ILE A 139 4.72 4.92 -18.89
C ILE A 139 6.19 4.65 -19.23
N ASN A 140 6.46 4.05 -20.40
CA ASN A 140 7.82 3.74 -20.80
C ASN A 140 8.67 5.01 -20.95
N ARG A 141 8.17 6.01 -21.67
CA ARG A 141 8.86 7.31 -21.81
C ARG A 141 9.10 8.01 -20.47
N ARG A 142 8.12 7.96 -19.57
CA ARG A 142 8.30 8.53 -18.23
C ARG A 142 9.45 7.89 -17.47
N VAL A 143 9.59 6.56 -17.53
CA VAL A 143 10.71 5.87 -16.88
C VAL A 143 12.04 6.30 -17.48
N ASP A 144 12.13 6.45 -18.82
CA ASP A 144 13.34 6.92 -19.47
C ASP A 144 13.71 8.35 -19.05
N ILE A 145 12.72 9.24 -18.91
CA ILE A 145 12.91 10.60 -18.40
C ILE A 145 13.37 10.56 -16.93
N MET A 146 12.74 9.76 -16.08
CA MET A 146 13.16 9.62 -14.67
C MET A 146 14.63 9.18 -14.55
N MET A 147 15.09 8.27 -15.42
CA MET A 147 16.49 7.86 -15.46
C MET A 147 17.42 8.99 -15.88
N GLN A 148 17.01 9.82 -16.86
CA GLN A 148 17.75 11.00 -17.29
C GLN A 148 17.79 12.09 -16.20
N ASP A 149 16.71 12.23 -15.44
CA ASP A 149 16.56 13.20 -14.35
C ASP A 149 17.25 12.77 -13.05
N GLY A 150 17.92 11.62 -13.01
CA GLY A 150 18.77 11.21 -11.88
C GLY A 150 18.16 10.16 -10.95
N LEU A 151 17.14 9.40 -11.37
CA LEU A 151 16.56 8.33 -10.54
C LEU A 151 17.60 7.31 -10.05
N LEU A 152 18.67 7.07 -10.83
CA LEU A 152 19.72 6.13 -10.43
C LEU A 152 20.49 6.64 -9.22
N GLU A 153 20.88 7.90 -9.23
CA GLU A 153 21.62 8.57 -8.17
C GLU A 153 20.74 8.73 -6.91
N GLU A 154 19.48 9.09 -7.11
CA GLU A 154 18.49 9.15 -6.04
C GLU A 154 18.35 7.79 -5.34
N ALA A 155 18.14 6.71 -6.10
CA ALA A 155 18.06 5.35 -5.55
C ALA A 155 19.35 4.94 -4.83
N ARG A 156 20.52 5.35 -5.35
CA ARG A 156 21.82 5.07 -4.72
C ARG A 156 21.96 5.78 -3.38
N SER A 157 21.46 7.01 -3.26
CA SER A 157 21.53 7.79 -2.02
C SER A 157 20.79 7.14 -0.85
N VAL A 158 19.75 6.36 -1.14
CA VAL A 158 18.92 5.66 -0.14
C VAL A 158 19.17 4.16 -0.07
N TYR A 159 20.13 3.64 -0.83
CA TYR A 159 20.41 2.20 -0.92
C TYR A 159 20.76 1.54 0.42
N ALA A 160 21.45 2.27 1.32
CA ALA A 160 21.76 1.78 2.67
C ALA A 160 20.48 1.40 3.46
N TYR A 161 19.34 1.98 3.10
CA TYR A 161 18.05 1.77 3.73
C TYR A 161 17.12 0.82 2.94
N LYS A 162 17.66 0.05 1.98
CA LYS A 162 16.89 -0.82 1.06
C LYS A 162 15.95 -1.82 1.76
N HIS A 163 16.23 -2.14 3.03
CA HIS A 163 15.42 -3.04 3.85
C HIS A 163 14.12 -2.39 4.35
N LEU A 164 14.00 -1.06 4.32
CA LEU A 164 12.82 -0.36 4.79
C LEU A 164 11.62 -0.58 3.86
N ASN A 165 10.45 -0.79 4.45
CA ASN A 165 9.22 -1.02 3.69
C ASN A 165 8.83 0.19 2.82
N SER A 166 9.15 1.41 3.25
CA SER A 166 8.94 2.66 2.49
C SER A 166 9.65 2.69 1.14
N LEU A 167 10.76 1.97 1.01
CA LEU A 167 11.55 1.86 -0.23
C LEU A 167 11.19 0.63 -1.07
N ASN A 168 10.25 -0.22 -0.61
CA ASN A 168 9.78 -1.36 -1.39
C ASN A 168 8.75 -0.93 -2.46
N THR A 169 9.13 0.00 -3.29
CA THR A 169 8.30 0.58 -4.37
C THR A 169 8.90 0.28 -5.74
N VAL A 170 8.07 0.40 -6.78
CA VAL A 170 8.54 0.30 -8.16
C VAL A 170 9.49 1.46 -8.46
N GLY A 171 10.64 1.13 -9.01
CA GLY A 171 11.77 2.04 -9.23
C GLY A 171 12.92 1.66 -8.32
N TYR A 172 12.79 1.87 -7.02
CA TYR A 172 13.87 1.58 -6.07
C TYR A 172 14.20 0.10 -5.98
N LYS A 173 13.23 -0.77 -5.77
CA LYS A 173 13.49 -2.22 -5.61
C LYS A 173 14.17 -2.86 -6.83
N GLU A 174 13.88 -2.39 -8.03
CA GLU A 174 14.53 -2.87 -9.26
C GLU A 174 15.98 -2.36 -9.35
N LEU A 175 16.21 -1.08 -9.01
CA LEU A 175 17.57 -0.50 -8.99
C LEU A 175 18.40 -1.08 -7.85
N PHE A 176 17.80 -1.43 -6.71
CA PHE A 176 18.53 -2.12 -5.64
C PHE A 176 19.06 -3.48 -6.09
N LYS A 177 18.29 -4.24 -6.88
CA LYS A 177 18.79 -5.48 -7.48
C LYS A 177 19.95 -5.27 -8.46
N TYR A 178 19.96 -4.15 -9.16
CA TYR A 178 21.13 -3.76 -9.95
C TYR A 178 22.32 -3.43 -9.05
N PHE A 179 22.14 -2.70 -7.94
CA PHE A 179 23.22 -2.39 -7.00
C PHE A 179 23.75 -3.64 -6.27
N ASP A 180 22.89 -4.62 -6.03
CA ASP A 180 23.26 -5.93 -5.47
C ASP A 180 24.03 -6.82 -6.48
N GLY A 181 24.12 -6.40 -7.75
CA GLY A 181 24.77 -7.18 -8.81
C GLY A 181 23.93 -8.34 -9.37
N GLU A 182 22.66 -8.45 -8.95
CA GLU A 182 21.73 -9.48 -9.44
C GLU A 182 21.28 -9.22 -10.88
N TRP A 183 21.13 -7.94 -11.25
CA TRP A 183 20.63 -7.50 -12.52
C TRP A 183 21.54 -6.52 -13.23
N THR A 184 21.48 -6.47 -14.57
CA THR A 184 22.08 -5.37 -15.34
C THR A 184 21.18 -4.13 -15.27
N LEU A 185 21.76 -2.94 -15.43
CA LEU A 185 20.99 -1.69 -15.44
C LEU A 185 19.90 -1.66 -16.52
N PRO A 186 20.16 -2.04 -17.79
CA PRO A 186 19.10 -2.10 -18.80
C PRO A 186 17.95 -3.03 -18.41
N PHE A 187 18.25 -4.17 -17.80
CA PHE A 187 17.23 -5.11 -17.34
C PHE A 187 16.39 -4.53 -16.18
N ALA A 188 17.04 -3.86 -15.23
CA ALA A 188 16.33 -3.17 -14.13
C ALA A 188 15.36 -2.10 -14.68
N ILE A 189 15.79 -1.27 -15.65
CA ILE A 189 14.95 -0.26 -16.28
C ILE A 189 13.73 -0.91 -16.97
N GLU A 190 13.94 -1.99 -17.74
CA GLU A 190 12.82 -2.72 -18.36
C GLU A 190 11.85 -3.29 -17.30
N LYS A 191 12.36 -3.75 -16.16
CA LYS A 191 11.51 -4.22 -15.05
C LYS A 191 10.72 -3.08 -14.40
N ILE A 192 11.29 -1.90 -14.26
CA ILE A 192 10.56 -0.72 -13.79
C ILE A 192 9.40 -0.40 -14.75
N LYS A 193 9.63 -0.35 -16.06
CA LYS A 193 8.59 -0.15 -17.06
C LYS A 193 7.50 -1.22 -16.97
N GLN A 194 7.89 -2.49 -16.92
CA GLN A 194 6.97 -3.62 -16.79
C GLN A 194 6.11 -3.52 -15.52
N ASN A 195 6.73 -3.28 -14.37
CA ASN A 195 6.04 -3.23 -13.08
C ASN A 195 5.13 -2.00 -12.98
N THR A 196 5.50 -0.88 -13.58
CA THR A 196 4.64 0.31 -13.68
C THR A 196 3.40 0.03 -14.54
N ARG A 197 3.55 -0.68 -15.68
CA ARG A 197 2.41 -1.15 -16.49
C ARG A 197 1.51 -2.12 -15.73
N ILE A 198 2.08 -3.01 -14.91
CA ILE A 198 1.31 -3.90 -14.02
C ILE A 198 0.55 -3.09 -12.98
N TYR A 199 1.18 -2.09 -12.38
CA TYR A 199 0.54 -1.23 -11.40
C TYR A 199 -0.63 -0.44 -12.00
N SER A 200 -0.48 0.13 -13.18
CA SER A 200 -1.56 0.84 -13.87
C SER A 200 -2.78 -0.06 -14.15
N ARG A 201 -2.56 -1.34 -14.48
CA ARG A 201 -3.66 -2.31 -14.62
C ARG A 201 -4.37 -2.58 -13.31
N LYS A 202 -3.62 -2.67 -12.19
CA LYS A 202 -4.22 -2.82 -10.86
C LYS A 202 -5.08 -1.63 -10.49
N GLN A 203 -4.61 -0.41 -10.78
CA GLN A 203 -5.40 0.82 -10.59
C GLN A 203 -6.72 0.76 -11.39
N THR A 204 -6.64 0.47 -12.68
CA THR A 204 -7.82 0.35 -13.54
C THR A 204 -8.81 -0.69 -13.02
N THR A 205 -8.30 -1.87 -12.58
CA THR A 205 -9.15 -2.94 -12.03
C THR A 205 -9.80 -2.52 -10.72
N TRP A 206 -9.08 -1.75 -9.89
CA TRP A 206 -9.61 -1.27 -8.62
C TRP A 206 -10.74 -0.26 -8.83
N TYR A 207 -10.47 0.79 -9.60
CA TYR A 207 -11.44 1.86 -9.83
C TYR A 207 -12.67 1.43 -10.62
N ARG A 208 -12.57 0.43 -11.50
CA ARG A 208 -13.74 -0.16 -12.17
C ARG A 208 -14.75 -0.83 -11.25
N ARG A 209 -14.42 -1.07 -9.99
CA ARG A 209 -15.33 -1.62 -8.98
C ARG A 209 -16.15 -0.54 -8.29
N ASP A 210 -15.78 0.70 -8.47
CA ASP A 210 -16.45 1.84 -7.88
C ASP A 210 -17.47 2.38 -8.90
N GLU A 211 -18.74 2.26 -8.56
CA GLU A 211 -19.86 2.63 -9.44
C GLU A 211 -20.02 4.15 -9.55
N ASP A 212 -19.35 4.91 -8.68
CA ASP A 212 -19.39 6.38 -8.64
C ASP A 212 -18.29 7.06 -9.46
N ILE A 213 -17.46 6.30 -10.18
CA ILE A 213 -16.35 6.84 -11.02
C ILE A 213 -16.76 6.84 -12.49
#